data_86f23073ec859c2f97d0d81e8b4eeadf
#
_entry.id   86f23073ec859c2f97d0d81e8b4eeadf
#
_cell.length_a   1.000
_cell.length_b   1.000
_cell.length_c   1.000
_cell.angle_alpha   90.00
_cell.angle_beta   90.00
_cell.angle_gamma   90.00
#
_symmetry.space_group_name_H-M   'P 1'
#
loop_
_entity.id
_entity.type
_entity.pdbx_description
1 polymer ?
#
loop_
_entity_poly.entity_id
_entity_poly.type
_entity_poly.pdbx_seq_one_letter_code
_entity_poly.pdbx_strand_id
1 'polypeptide(L)'
;MKIILSPAKKMITDTDSIAPDGLPEFIEKTTEIQSWLKSKSKEELKTIWKCNDKITEQNFNRLENMDLYHLLTPAVLSYEGIAFQYMAPSVFEDSQFEYVQNHLRILSAFYGVLKPMDGVTPYRLEMQAKVEIGDSKNLYEYWHDMLYRSVIDESRIIINLASKEYSKCIEKYLTPKDKYITISFCEQAGTKLVTKGTYAKMARGEMVRFMAENDIENPDDIKKFDRLGYIFRSDLSSDSKYVFERKIA
;
A
#
# COMPACT_ATOMS: atom_id res chain seq x y z
N MET A 1 -11.96 11.41 3.98
CA MET A 1 -11.69 9.97 4.28
C MET A 1 -10.44 9.53 3.52
N LYS A 2 -9.54 8.77 4.15
CA LYS A 2 -8.35 8.19 3.49
C LYS A 2 -8.40 6.68 3.47
N ILE A 3 -7.86 6.09 2.42
CA ILE A 3 -7.76 4.64 2.21
C ILE A 3 -6.30 4.28 2.26
N ILE A 4 -5.88 3.36 3.13
CA ILE A 4 -4.50 2.87 3.15
C ILE A 4 -4.39 1.51 2.49
N LEU A 5 -3.37 1.34 1.65
CA LEU A 5 -3.08 0.11 0.93
C LEU A 5 -1.60 -0.27 1.08
N SER A 6 -1.31 -1.57 1.08
CA SER A 6 0.08 -2.06 1.02
C SER A 6 0.66 -1.93 -0.39
N PRO A 7 1.98 -1.75 -0.52
CA PRO A 7 2.67 -1.77 -1.80
C PRO A 7 2.73 -3.19 -2.38
N ALA A 8 3.29 -3.32 -3.56
CA ALA A 8 3.69 -4.61 -4.12
C ALA A 8 5.23 -4.78 -4.10
N LYS A 9 5.66 -6.04 -4.07
CA LYS A 9 7.10 -6.38 -4.13
C LYS A 9 7.71 -6.19 -5.51
N LYS A 10 6.89 -6.31 -6.56
CA LYS A 10 7.27 -6.14 -7.94
C LYS A 10 6.84 -4.76 -8.41
N MET A 11 7.74 -4.11 -9.14
CA MET A 11 7.50 -2.79 -9.73
C MET A 11 8.03 -2.76 -11.15
N ILE A 12 7.39 -1.95 -11.98
CA ILE A 12 7.79 -1.65 -13.35
C ILE A 12 8.14 -0.17 -13.49
N THR A 13 8.85 0.15 -14.55
CA THR A 13 9.08 1.51 -15.03
C THR A 13 8.22 1.72 -16.25
N ASP A 14 7.41 2.77 -16.23
CA ASP A 14 6.60 3.27 -17.34
C ASP A 14 6.67 4.80 -17.33
N THR A 15 7.55 5.34 -18.15
CA THR A 15 7.81 6.78 -18.23
C THR A 15 7.06 7.44 -19.36
N ASP A 16 6.33 6.65 -20.17
CA ASP A 16 5.77 7.12 -21.45
C ASP A 16 4.24 7.26 -21.38
N SER A 17 3.56 6.55 -20.47
CA SER A 17 2.09 6.52 -20.43
C SER A 17 1.49 7.76 -19.78
N ILE A 18 1.81 8.06 -18.53
CA ILE A 18 1.28 9.19 -17.76
C ILE A 18 2.42 9.78 -16.92
N ALA A 19 2.58 11.10 -16.95
CA ALA A 19 3.56 11.78 -16.11
C ALA A 19 3.11 11.81 -14.64
N PRO A 20 4.03 11.69 -13.68
CA PRO A 20 3.70 11.89 -12.27
C PRO A 20 3.41 13.37 -11.97
N ASP A 21 2.62 13.61 -10.91
CA ASP A 21 2.26 14.98 -10.48
C ASP A 21 3.40 15.66 -9.70
N GLY A 22 4.31 14.88 -9.12
CA GLY A 22 5.42 15.40 -8.32
C GLY A 22 6.21 14.31 -7.60
N LEU A 23 7.05 14.72 -6.65
CA LEU A 23 7.85 13.83 -5.84
C LEU A 23 7.09 13.36 -4.59
N PRO A 24 7.43 12.18 -4.03
CA PRO A 24 6.93 11.72 -2.75
C PRO A 24 7.21 12.72 -1.62
N GLU A 25 6.26 12.86 -0.69
CA GLU A 25 6.35 13.78 0.46
C GLU A 25 7.65 13.62 1.27
N PHE A 26 8.12 12.39 1.44
CA PHE A 26 9.30 12.07 2.26
C PHE A 26 10.55 11.76 1.43
N ILE A 27 10.75 12.44 0.30
CA ILE A 27 11.86 12.14 -0.63
C ILE A 27 13.24 12.28 0.05
N GLU A 28 13.41 13.21 0.97
CA GLU A 28 14.66 13.37 1.73
C GLU A 28 14.94 12.15 2.63
N LYS A 29 13.90 11.67 3.32
CA LYS A 29 13.98 10.44 4.13
C LYS A 29 14.24 9.21 3.27
N THR A 30 13.67 9.18 2.07
CA THR A 30 13.93 8.14 1.08
C THR A 30 15.39 8.14 0.65
N THR A 31 16.00 9.30 0.47
CA THR A 31 17.43 9.46 0.14
C THR A 31 18.35 8.93 1.27
N GLU A 32 17.98 9.12 2.54
CA GLU A 32 18.69 8.52 3.67
C GLU A 32 18.65 6.98 3.61
N ILE A 33 17.46 6.40 3.33
CA ILE A 33 17.29 4.94 3.18
C ILE A 33 18.08 4.43 1.96
N GLN A 34 18.04 5.14 0.83
CA GLN A 34 18.81 4.79 -0.36
C GLN A 34 20.31 4.75 -0.06
N SER A 35 20.83 5.79 0.62
CA SER A 35 22.25 5.90 0.98
C SER A 35 22.65 4.76 1.91
N TRP A 36 21.80 4.42 2.89
CA TRP A 36 22.04 3.29 3.78
C TRP A 36 22.05 1.96 3.03
N LEU A 37 21.10 1.72 2.11
CA LEU A 37 21.10 0.52 1.26
C LEU A 37 22.34 0.44 0.38
N LYS A 38 22.78 1.54 -0.24
CA LYS A 38 24.00 1.60 -1.06
C LYS A 38 25.28 1.35 -0.27
N SER A 39 25.27 1.53 1.06
CA SER A 39 26.41 1.21 1.92
C SER A 39 26.57 -0.29 2.22
N LYS A 40 25.60 -1.13 1.78
CA LYS A 40 25.59 -2.57 2.07
C LYS A 40 26.17 -3.39 0.94
N SER A 41 26.84 -4.47 1.28
CA SER A 41 27.25 -5.48 0.29
C SER A 41 26.03 -6.18 -0.31
N LYS A 42 26.22 -6.79 -1.47
CA LYS A 42 25.17 -7.54 -2.16
C LYS A 42 24.64 -8.72 -1.30
N GLU A 43 25.50 -9.36 -0.52
CA GLU A 43 25.18 -10.45 0.39
C GLU A 43 24.30 -9.96 1.57
N GLU A 44 24.63 -8.80 2.13
CA GLU A 44 23.80 -8.14 3.15
C GLU A 44 22.44 -7.77 2.57
N LEU A 45 22.40 -7.15 1.39
CA LEU A 45 21.15 -6.79 0.71
C LEU A 45 20.28 -8.01 0.41
N LYS A 46 20.86 -9.14 -0.01
CA LYS A 46 20.15 -10.41 -0.19
C LYS A 46 19.44 -10.85 1.09
N THR A 47 20.13 -10.70 2.23
CA THR A 47 19.60 -11.05 3.55
C THR A 47 18.47 -10.09 3.97
N ILE A 48 18.64 -8.78 3.74
CA ILE A 48 17.66 -7.74 4.03
C ILE A 48 16.39 -7.95 3.19
N TRP A 49 16.55 -8.18 1.88
CA TRP A 49 15.45 -8.37 0.93
C TRP A 49 14.80 -9.74 0.98
N LYS A 50 15.43 -10.72 1.64
CA LYS A 50 14.95 -12.12 1.78
C LYS A 50 14.53 -12.70 0.44
N CYS A 51 15.40 -12.64 -0.57
CA CYS A 51 15.10 -13.11 -1.92
C CYS A 51 16.21 -14.01 -2.48
N ASN A 52 15.93 -14.65 -3.62
CA ASN A 52 16.92 -15.50 -4.32
C ASN A 52 17.93 -14.65 -5.10
N ASP A 53 19.01 -15.29 -5.60
CA ASP A 53 20.11 -14.61 -6.26
C ASP A 53 19.68 -13.80 -7.49
N LYS A 54 18.77 -14.32 -8.30
CA LYS A 54 18.25 -13.62 -9.49
C LYS A 54 17.54 -12.32 -9.12
N ILE A 55 16.70 -12.35 -8.08
CA ILE A 55 15.98 -11.15 -7.60
C ILE A 55 16.97 -10.19 -6.91
N THR A 56 17.96 -10.72 -6.20
CA THR A 56 19.03 -9.91 -5.58
C THR A 56 19.81 -9.15 -6.65
N GLU A 57 20.28 -9.84 -7.69
CA GLU A 57 21.00 -9.23 -8.79
C GLU A 57 20.23 -8.10 -9.46
N GLN A 58 18.97 -8.37 -9.79
CA GLN A 58 18.10 -7.38 -10.42
C GLN A 58 17.92 -6.12 -9.54
N ASN A 59 17.68 -6.30 -8.24
CA ASN A 59 17.43 -5.16 -7.36
C ASN A 59 18.74 -4.47 -6.94
N PHE A 60 19.87 -5.17 -6.90
CA PHE A 60 21.18 -4.58 -6.71
C PHE A 60 21.50 -3.63 -7.86
N ASN A 61 21.37 -4.09 -9.11
CA ASN A 61 21.59 -3.25 -10.29
C ASN A 61 20.62 -2.04 -10.34
N ARG A 62 19.36 -2.23 -9.91
CA ARG A 62 18.41 -1.12 -9.78
C ARG A 62 18.87 -0.10 -8.74
N LEU A 63 19.31 -0.55 -7.56
CA LEU A 63 19.79 0.32 -6.48
C LEU A 63 21.02 1.14 -6.89
N GLU A 64 22.00 0.51 -7.57
CA GLU A 64 23.20 1.19 -8.05
C GLU A 64 22.87 2.33 -9.02
N ASN A 65 21.92 2.10 -9.93
CA ASN A 65 21.52 3.06 -10.96
C ASN A 65 20.29 3.88 -10.59
N MET A 66 19.85 3.83 -9.33
CA MET A 66 18.61 4.46 -8.87
C MET A 66 18.72 5.98 -8.85
N ASP A 67 17.90 6.63 -9.66
CA ASP A 67 17.63 8.07 -9.60
C ASP A 67 16.25 8.30 -8.99
N LEU A 68 16.17 9.15 -7.96
CA LEU A 68 14.92 9.45 -7.25
C LEU A 68 14.18 10.67 -7.82
N TYR A 69 14.76 11.32 -8.85
CA TYR A 69 14.27 12.61 -9.35
C TYR A 69 13.94 12.62 -10.85
N HIS A 70 14.42 11.65 -11.60
CA HIS A 70 14.24 11.60 -13.05
C HIS A 70 13.68 10.26 -13.51
N LEU A 71 13.01 10.26 -14.68
CA LEU A 71 12.43 9.06 -15.30
C LEU A 71 11.51 8.29 -14.35
N LEU A 72 10.66 9.04 -13.63
CA LEU A 72 9.76 8.50 -12.61
C LEU A 72 8.46 8.00 -13.24
N THR A 73 7.90 6.99 -12.59
CA THR A 73 6.58 6.42 -12.93
C THR A 73 5.59 6.74 -11.82
N PRO A 74 4.33 7.12 -12.09
CA PRO A 74 3.31 7.25 -11.05
C PRO A 74 3.21 5.99 -10.18
N ALA A 75 3.18 6.15 -8.86
CA ALA A 75 3.24 5.03 -7.91
C ALA A 75 2.16 3.97 -8.18
N VAL A 76 0.92 4.39 -8.47
CA VAL A 76 -0.19 3.49 -8.73
C VAL A 76 0.01 2.64 -9.99
N LEU A 77 0.76 3.13 -10.97
CA LEU A 77 1.11 2.43 -12.22
C LEU A 77 2.40 1.64 -12.09
N SER A 78 3.30 2.04 -11.19
CA SER A 78 4.59 1.36 -11.00
C SER A 78 4.46 0.04 -10.23
N TYR A 79 3.56 -0.07 -9.25
CA TYR A 79 3.40 -1.31 -8.49
C TYR A 79 2.70 -2.41 -9.30
N GLU A 80 3.39 -3.54 -9.47
CA GLU A 80 2.88 -4.72 -10.18
C GLU A 80 2.65 -5.87 -9.18
N GLY A 81 1.43 -5.97 -8.67
CA GLY A 81 1.02 -7.01 -7.74
C GLY A 81 -0.48 -7.26 -7.81
N ILE A 82 -0.94 -8.35 -7.21
CA ILE A 82 -2.33 -8.80 -7.33
C ILE A 82 -3.34 -7.70 -6.99
N ALA A 83 -3.10 -6.91 -5.93
CA ALA A 83 -4.01 -5.83 -5.58
C ALA A 83 -4.06 -4.73 -6.66
N PHE A 84 -2.92 -4.37 -7.24
CA PHE A 84 -2.85 -3.35 -8.30
C PHE A 84 -3.42 -3.88 -9.63
N GLN A 85 -3.24 -5.18 -9.94
CA GLN A 85 -3.87 -5.80 -11.11
C GLN A 85 -5.40 -5.77 -11.02
N TYR A 86 -5.97 -6.01 -9.84
CA TYR A 86 -7.42 -5.97 -9.62
C TYR A 86 -7.97 -4.55 -9.45
N MET A 87 -7.15 -3.61 -8.97
CA MET A 87 -7.46 -2.19 -9.02
C MET A 87 -7.50 -1.70 -10.47
N ALA A 88 -6.62 -2.24 -11.31
CA ALA A 88 -6.51 -1.93 -12.74
C ALA A 88 -6.42 -0.42 -13.06
N PRO A 89 -5.46 0.31 -12.47
CA PRO A 89 -5.38 1.77 -12.63
C PRO A 89 -5.12 2.23 -14.08
N SER A 90 -4.56 1.36 -14.92
CA SER A 90 -4.31 1.67 -16.34
C SER A 90 -5.59 1.87 -17.19
N VAL A 91 -6.75 1.53 -16.65
CA VAL A 91 -8.06 1.71 -17.30
C VAL A 91 -8.98 2.65 -16.52
N PHE A 92 -8.42 3.44 -15.61
CA PHE A 92 -9.18 4.47 -14.89
C PHE A 92 -9.52 5.64 -15.81
N GLU A 93 -10.71 6.17 -15.63
CA GLU A 93 -11.12 7.47 -16.17
C GLU A 93 -10.58 8.61 -15.28
N ASP A 94 -10.59 9.83 -15.78
CA ASP A 94 -10.05 11.01 -15.07
C ASP A 94 -10.67 11.18 -13.67
N SER A 95 -11.98 10.99 -13.54
CA SER A 95 -12.69 11.06 -12.24
C SER A 95 -12.21 10.03 -11.23
N GLN A 96 -11.87 8.82 -11.71
CA GLN A 96 -11.36 7.74 -10.87
C GLN A 96 -9.91 8.03 -10.44
N PHE A 97 -9.08 8.60 -11.33
CA PHE A 97 -7.75 9.08 -10.96
C PHE A 97 -7.82 10.20 -9.93
N GLU A 98 -8.72 11.15 -10.11
CA GLU A 98 -8.95 12.23 -9.13
C GLU A 98 -9.38 11.66 -7.77
N TYR A 99 -10.33 10.72 -7.77
CA TYR A 99 -10.78 10.05 -6.55
C TYR A 99 -9.61 9.37 -5.81
N VAL A 100 -8.85 8.50 -6.50
CA VAL A 100 -7.74 7.81 -5.84
C VAL A 100 -6.63 8.76 -5.40
N GLN A 101 -6.34 9.82 -6.15
CA GLN A 101 -5.36 10.84 -5.77
C GLN A 101 -5.76 11.53 -4.46
N ASN A 102 -7.03 11.81 -4.29
CA ASN A 102 -7.57 12.45 -3.10
C ASN A 102 -7.63 11.48 -1.90
N HIS A 103 -7.98 10.22 -2.11
CA HIS A 103 -8.33 9.28 -1.04
C HIS A 103 -7.29 8.20 -0.77
N LEU A 104 -6.62 7.65 -1.79
CA LEU A 104 -5.69 6.52 -1.63
C LEU A 104 -4.31 6.99 -1.13
N ARG A 105 -3.76 6.23 -0.18
CA ARG A 105 -2.39 6.34 0.31
C ARG A 105 -1.74 4.96 0.28
N ILE A 106 -0.70 4.81 -0.52
CA ILE A 106 0.06 3.57 -0.62
C ILE A 106 1.19 3.64 0.41
N LEU A 107 1.15 2.75 1.40
CA LEU A 107 2.20 2.69 2.40
C LEU A 107 3.44 2.03 1.81
N SER A 108 4.61 2.59 2.06
CA SER A 108 5.88 2.14 1.52
C SER A 108 6.96 2.10 2.60
N ALA A 109 7.74 1.03 2.62
CA ALA A 109 8.90 0.95 3.50
C ALA A 109 10.02 1.90 3.08
N PHE A 110 10.10 2.22 1.78
CA PHE A 110 11.15 3.04 1.18
C PHE A 110 10.73 4.52 1.06
N TYR A 111 9.51 4.80 0.61
CA TYR A 111 9.00 6.15 0.40
C TYR A 111 8.09 6.67 1.53
N GLY A 112 7.76 5.85 2.52
CA GLY A 112 6.82 6.20 3.60
C GLY A 112 5.36 6.13 3.19
N VAL A 113 4.78 7.23 2.74
CA VAL A 113 3.42 7.33 2.19
C VAL A 113 3.51 7.88 0.78
N LEU A 114 2.80 7.27 -0.15
CA LEU A 114 2.69 7.71 -1.54
C LEU A 114 1.24 8.05 -1.87
N LYS A 115 1.05 9.17 -2.55
CA LYS A 115 -0.16 9.41 -3.35
C LYS A 115 -0.05 8.62 -4.66
N PRO A 116 -1.17 8.27 -5.31
CA PRO A 116 -1.17 7.52 -6.56
C PRO A 116 -0.27 8.08 -7.66
N MET A 117 -0.25 9.39 -7.83
CA MET A 117 0.50 10.07 -8.88
C MET A 117 1.88 10.57 -8.44
N ASP A 118 2.34 10.22 -7.24
CA ASP A 118 3.73 10.49 -6.84
C ASP A 118 4.70 9.70 -7.73
N GLY A 119 5.73 10.40 -8.21
CA GLY A 119 6.75 9.80 -9.07
C GLY A 119 7.71 8.91 -8.29
N VAL A 120 7.82 7.65 -8.68
CA VAL A 120 8.67 6.67 -8.02
C VAL A 120 9.59 5.95 -9.01
N THR A 121 10.68 5.42 -8.51
CA THR A 121 11.53 4.46 -9.21
C THR A 121 11.43 3.09 -8.52
N PRO A 122 11.56 1.96 -9.26
CA PRO A 122 11.47 0.63 -8.68
C PRO A 122 12.53 0.39 -7.60
N TYR A 123 12.09 -0.12 -6.47
CA TYR A 123 12.91 -0.48 -5.31
C TYR A 123 12.53 -1.85 -4.74
N ARG A 124 13.33 -2.35 -3.80
CA ARG A 124 13.01 -3.54 -3.02
C ARG A 124 13.28 -3.29 -1.55
N LEU A 125 12.22 -3.10 -0.79
CA LEU A 125 12.29 -3.01 0.67
C LEU A 125 10.91 -3.33 1.27
N GLU A 126 10.89 -4.14 2.34
CA GLU A 126 9.68 -4.48 3.09
C GLU A 126 9.73 -3.80 4.47
N MET A 127 8.59 -3.43 5.04
CA MET A 127 8.55 -2.67 6.30
C MET A 127 9.15 -3.42 7.49
N GLN A 128 9.09 -4.74 7.46
CA GLN A 128 9.69 -5.62 8.48
C GLN A 128 11.16 -6.00 8.19
N ALA A 129 11.80 -5.40 7.18
CA ALA A 129 13.20 -5.63 6.90
C ALA A 129 14.07 -5.15 8.08
N LYS A 130 15.19 -5.83 8.31
CA LYS A 130 16.17 -5.44 9.32
C LYS A 130 17.01 -4.27 8.78
N VAL A 131 16.57 -3.08 9.08
CA VAL A 131 17.18 -1.81 8.65
C VAL A 131 17.39 -0.96 9.90
N GLU A 132 18.62 -0.53 10.13
CA GLU A 132 19.00 0.33 11.25
C GLU A 132 19.61 1.62 10.67
N ILE A 133 18.93 2.76 10.85
CA ILE A 133 19.37 4.07 10.35
C ILE A 133 19.39 5.07 11.49
N GLY A 134 20.54 5.67 11.74
CA GLY A 134 20.74 6.54 12.91
C GLY A 134 20.44 5.76 14.20
N ASP A 135 19.60 6.30 15.05
CA ASP A 135 19.19 5.68 16.33
C ASP A 135 18.02 4.70 16.18
N SER A 136 17.45 4.57 14.97
CA SER A 136 16.28 3.72 14.71
C SER A 136 16.69 2.26 14.47
N LYS A 137 16.15 1.34 15.27
CA LYS A 137 16.45 -0.11 15.21
C LYS A 137 15.70 -0.86 14.12
N ASN A 138 14.74 -0.22 13.47
CA ASN A 138 13.92 -0.78 12.41
C ASN A 138 13.14 0.34 11.69
N LEU A 139 12.50 0.01 10.55
CA LEU A 139 11.74 0.98 9.77
C LEU A 139 10.47 1.50 10.47
N TYR A 140 9.87 0.76 11.41
CA TYR A 140 8.73 1.27 12.20
C TYR A 140 9.17 2.41 13.14
N GLU A 141 10.37 2.33 13.70
CA GLU A 141 10.97 3.41 14.50
C GLU A 141 11.43 4.57 13.62
N TYR A 142 12.05 4.27 12.48
CA TYR A 142 12.51 5.27 11.52
C TYR A 142 11.37 6.17 11.02
N TRP A 143 10.27 5.56 10.59
CA TRP A 143 9.10 6.29 10.13
C TRP A 143 8.27 6.91 11.25
N HIS A 144 8.34 6.35 12.45
CA HIS A 144 7.65 6.81 13.65
C HIS A 144 6.18 7.19 13.37
N ASP A 145 5.70 8.35 13.80
CA ASP A 145 4.33 8.85 13.59
C ASP A 145 4.14 9.63 12.28
N MET A 146 5.21 9.82 11.51
CA MET A 146 5.17 10.58 10.25
C MET A 146 4.12 10.03 9.27
N LEU A 147 4.05 8.71 9.14
CA LEU A 147 3.10 8.08 8.21
C LEU A 147 1.64 8.30 8.65
N TYR A 148 1.37 8.22 9.95
CA TYR A 148 0.04 8.54 10.48
C TYR A 148 -0.33 10.00 10.22
N ARG A 149 0.59 10.93 10.47
CA ARG A 149 0.36 12.37 10.26
C ARG A 149 0.10 12.72 8.79
N SER A 150 0.77 12.04 7.87
CA SER A 150 0.57 12.20 6.42
C SER A 150 -0.75 11.59 5.92
N VAL A 151 -1.22 10.52 6.58
CA VAL A 151 -2.47 9.85 6.19
C VAL A 151 -3.69 10.55 6.74
N ILE A 152 -3.65 11.03 8.01
CA ILE A 152 -4.84 11.57 8.67
C ILE A 152 -5.23 12.93 8.07
N ASP A 153 -6.53 13.12 7.82
CA ASP A 153 -7.10 14.38 7.35
C ASP A 153 -8.18 14.91 8.32
N GLU A 154 -8.85 15.99 7.95
CA GLU A 154 -9.90 16.61 8.76
C GLU A 154 -11.09 15.68 9.04
N SER A 155 -11.37 14.75 8.13
CA SER A 155 -12.45 13.76 8.31
C SER A 155 -12.19 12.78 9.46
N ARG A 156 -10.93 12.58 9.83
CA ARG A 156 -10.48 11.62 10.83
C ARG A 156 -10.90 10.17 10.54
N ILE A 157 -11.17 9.83 9.26
CA ILE A 157 -11.63 8.51 8.84
C ILE A 157 -10.54 7.83 8.00
N ILE A 158 -10.12 6.63 8.42
CA ILE A 158 -9.15 5.80 7.70
C ILE A 158 -9.77 4.43 7.41
N ILE A 159 -9.82 4.07 6.13
CA ILE A 159 -10.20 2.74 5.65
C ILE A 159 -8.95 1.91 5.44
N ASN A 160 -8.80 0.87 6.23
CA ASN A 160 -7.63 -0.01 6.16
C ASN A 160 -7.85 -1.18 5.20
N LEU A 161 -7.20 -1.11 4.04
CA LEU A 161 -7.01 -2.19 3.08
C LEU A 161 -5.56 -2.73 3.07
N ALA A 162 -4.71 -2.22 3.95
CA ALA A 162 -3.32 -2.68 4.07
C ALA A 162 -3.20 -4.01 4.82
N SER A 163 -2.09 -4.69 4.63
CA SER A 163 -1.72 -5.85 5.44
C SER A 163 -1.27 -5.42 6.83
N LYS A 164 -1.29 -6.35 7.79
CA LYS A 164 -0.86 -6.09 9.17
C LYS A 164 0.58 -5.56 9.28
N GLU A 165 1.45 -5.95 8.35
CA GLU A 165 2.81 -5.44 8.27
C GLU A 165 2.84 -3.91 8.11
N TYR A 166 2.00 -3.37 7.23
CA TYR A 166 1.97 -1.93 6.93
C TYR A 166 0.98 -1.17 7.81
N SER A 167 -0.17 -1.74 8.14
CA SER A 167 -1.17 -1.06 8.98
C SER A 167 -0.67 -0.72 10.39
N LYS A 168 0.29 -1.48 10.91
CA LYS A 168 0.94 -1.20 12.20
C LYS A 168 1.59 0.17 12.27
N CYS A 169 2.07 0.72 11.13
CA CYS A 169 2.66 2.06 11.07
C CYS A 169 1.65 3.15 11.39
N ILE A 170 0.36 2.88 11.19
CA ILE A 170 -0.74 3.80 11.45
C ILE A 170 -1.41 3.47 12.78
N GLU A 171 -1.73 2.19 13.02
CA GLU A 171 -2.49 1.74 14.18
C GLU A 171 -1.89 2.17 15.52
N LYS A 172 -0.56 2.20 15.62
CA LYS A 172 0.17 2.59 16.84
C LYS A 172 -0.10 4.05 17.28
N TYR A 173 -0.45 4.92 16.34
CA TYR A 173 -0.57 6.35 16.56
C TYR A 173 -2.02 6.86 16.50
N LEU A 174 -2.99 5.96 16.34
CA LEU A 174 -4.41 6.30 16.36
C LEU A 174 -4.81 6.91 17.71
N THR A 175 -5.68 7.89 17.63
CA THR A 175 -6.27 8.57 18.80
C THR A 175 -7.77 8.23 18.93
N PRO A 176 -8.40 8.48 20.07
CA PRO A 176 -9.86 8.26 20.24
C PRO A 176 -10.74 9.08 19.28
N LYS A 177 -10.17 10.10 18.60
CA LYS A 177 -10.87 10.90 17.59
C LYS A 177 -10.93 10.25 16.23
N ASP A 178 -10.09 9.21 15.98
CA ASP A 178 -9.97 8.58 14.69
C ASP A 178 -10.99 7.47 14.51
N LYS A 179 -11.69 7.49 13.39
CA LYS A 179 -12.49 6.37 12.93
C LYS A 179 -11.65 5.50 12.01
N TYR A 180 -11.13 4.41 12.56
CA TYR A 180 -10.29 3.45 11.82
C TYR A 180 -11.08 2.18 11.54
N ILE A 181 -11.35 1.90 10.25
CA ILE A 181 -12.17 0.78 9.82
C ILE A 181 -11.31 -0.21 9.04
N THR A 182 -11.11 -1.40 9.58
CA THR A 182 -10.40 -2.47 8.88
C THR A 182 -11.36 -3.28 8.01
N ILE A 183 -11.08 -3.38 6.71
CA ILE A 183 -11.82 -4.23 5.80
C ILE A 183 -11.22 -5.63 5.79
N SER A 184 -12.02 -6.61 6.16
CA SER A 184 -11.62 -8.02 6.27
C SER A 184 -12.32 -8.85 5.21
N PHE A 185 -11.53 -9.49 4.35
CA PHE A 185 -12.01 -10.42 3.32
C PHE A 185 -11.74 -11.85 3.76
N CYS A 186 -12.78 -12.65 3.88
CA CYS A 186 -12.70 -14.04 4.36
C CYS A 186 -13.56 -14.96 3.51
N GLU A 187 -13.38 -16.26 3.70
CA GLU A 187 -14.23 -17.31 3.15
C GLU A 187 -14.42 -18.42 4.17
N GLN A 188 -15.48 -19.19 4.00
CA GLN A 188 -15.75 -20.35 4.86
C GLN A 188 -14.77 -21.49 4.55
N ALA A 189 -14.13 -22.01 5.58
CA ALA A 189 -13.31 -23.21 5.52
C ALA A 189 -13.72 -24.16 6.65
N GLY A 190 -14.59 -25.12 6.32
CA GLY A 190 -15.26 -25.94 7.34
C GLY A 190 -16.12 -25.07 8.24
N THR A 191 -15.87 -25.11 9.55
CA THR A 191 -16.60 -24.32 10.55
C THR A 191 -15.96 -22.94 10.84
N LYS A 192 -14.84 -22.59 10.19
CA LYS A 192 -14.09 -21.35 10.48
C LYS A 192 -14.07 -20.43 9.28
N LEU A 193 -14.06 -19.13 9.57
CA LEU A 193 -13.76 -18.10 8.58
C LEU A 193 -12.25 -17.89 8.51
N VAL A 194 -11.69 -17.95 7.30
CA VAL A 194 -10.25 -17.80 7.05
C VAL A 194 -10.02 -16.72 6.00
N THR A 195 -8.91 -16.01 6.12
CA THR A 195 -8.44 -15.10 5.10
C THR A 195 -7.42 -15.81 4.21
N LYS A 196 -7.77 -16.05 2.95
CA LYS A 196 -6.79 -16.54 1.95
C LYS A 196 -6.06 -15.36 1.32
N GLY A 197 -4.74 -15.32 1.50
CA GLY A 197 -3.90 -14.17 1.17
C GLY A 197 -4.04 -13.68 -0.28
N THR A 198 -4.14 -14.58 -1.27
CA THR A 198 -4.32 -14.23 -2.68
C THR A 198 -5.67 -13.55 -2.92
N TYR A 199 -6.76 -14.17 -2.48
CA TYR A 199 -8.10 -13.61 -2.66
C TYR A 199 -8.31 -12.31 -1.89
N ALA A 200 -7.74 -12.18 -0.71
CA ALA A 200 -7.77 -10.92 0.03
C ALA A 200 -7.04 -9.79 -0.70
N LYS A 201 -5.92 -10.07 -1.40
CA LYS A 201 -5.22 -9.08 -2.22
C LYS A 201 -6.06 -8.67 -3.44
N MET A 202 -6.69 -9.63 -4.12
CA MET A 202 -7.62 -9.38 -5.23
C MET A 202 -8.75 -8.44 -4.76
N ALA A 203 -9.41 -8.80 -3.67
CA ALA A 203 -10.53 -8.05 -3.13
C ALA A 203 -10.15 -6.64 -2.63
N ARG A 204 -8.95 -6.45 -2.10
CA ARG A 204 -8.45 -5.11 -1.70
C ARG A 204 -8.27 -4.19 -2.89
N GLY A 205 -7.71 -4.69 -3.98
CA GLY A 205 -7.58 -3.90 -5.21
C GLY A 205 -8.93 -3.56 -5.81
N GLU A 206 -9.79 -4.57 -5.93
CA GLU A 206 -11.16 -4.41 -6.44
C GLU A 206 -12.01 -3.47 -5.58
N MET A 207 -11.79 -3.46 -4.25
CA MET A 207 -12.47 -2.53 -3.34
C MET A 207 -12.04 -1.07 -3.62
N VAL A 208 -10.76 -0.80 -3.83
CA VAL A 208 -10.31 0.56 -4.20
C VAL A 208 -10.96 0.99 -5.51
N ARG A 209 -10.97 0.09 -6.51
CA ARG A 209 -11.63 0.34 -7.80
C ARG A 209 -13.13 0.61 -7.64
N PHE A 210 -13.83 -0.24 -6.88
CA PHE A 210 -15.25 -0.05 -6.57
C PHE A 210 -15.53 1.30 -5.92
N MET A 211 -14.70 1.71 -4.96
CA MET A 211 -14.85 2.99 -4.29
C MET A 211 -14.63 4.16 -5.27
N ALA A 212 -13.65 4.07 -6.16
CA ALA A 212 -13.39 5.10 -7.17
C ALA A 212 -14.49 5.18 -8.23
N GLU A 213 -15.01 4.04 -8.70
CA GLU A 213 -16.09 4.00 -9.70
C GLU A 213 -17.44 4.50 -9.18
N ASN A 214 -17.65 4.50 -7.85
CA ASN A 214 -18.90 4.93 -7.22
C ASN A 214 -18.75 6.21 -6.38
N ASP A 215 -17.60 6.88 -6.47
CA ASP A 215 -17.28 8.12 -5.74
C ASP A 215 -17.64 8.05 -4.24
N ILE A 216 -17.16 7.00 -3.57
CA ILE A 216 -17.58 6.67 -2.20
C ILE A 216 -16.89 7.58 -1.18
N GLU A 217 -17.66 8.50 -0.61
CA GLU A 217 -17.25 9.41 0.47
C GLU A 217 -17.70 8.95 1.86
N ASN A 218 -18.80 8.20 1.93
CA ASN A 218 -19.32 7.67 3.19
C ASN A 218 -18.86 6.22 3.40
N PRO A 219 -18.19 5.89 4.53
CA PRO A 219 -17.79 4.52 4.83
C PRO A 219 -18.91 3.49 4.79
N ASP A 220 -20.16 3.89 5.06
CA ASP A 220 -21.30 2.97 5.03
C ASP A 220 -21.62 2.47 3.62
N ASP A 221 -21.29 3.23 2.59
CA ASP A 221 -21.49 2.82 1.19
C ASP A 221 -20.52 1.73 0.76
N ILE A 222 -19.38 1.55 1.45
CA ILE A 222 -18.45 0.44 1.26
C ILE A 222 -19.17 -0.91 1.46
N LYS A 223 -20.18 -0.95 2.33
CA LYS A 223 -20.98 -2.17 2.61
C LYS A 223 -21.74 -2.70 1.40
N LYS A 224 -21.90 -1.88 0.34
CA LYS A 224 -22.54 -2.26 -0.93
C LYS A 224 -21.62 -3.07 -1.86
N PHE A 225 -20.35 -3.24 -1.49
CA PHE A 225 -19.39 -4.02 -2.30
C PHE A 225 -19.85 -5.48 -2.44
N ASP A 226 -20.03 -5.94 -3.67
CA ASP A 226 -20.55 -7.27 -4.05
C ASP A 226 -19.71 -7.99 -5.10
N ARG A 227 -18.44 -7.55 -5.32
CA ARG A 227 -17.58 -8.08 -6.37
C ARG A 227 -16.79 -9.31 -5.93
N LEU A 228 -16.35 -10.11 -6.90
CA LEU A 228 -15.56 -11.33 -6.69
C LEU A 228 -16.28 -12.37 -5.80
N GLY A 229 -17.61 -12.31 -5.73
CA GLY A 229 -18.43 -13.18 -4.87
C GLY A 229 -18.42 -12.83 -3.39
N TYR A 230 -17.86 -11.67 -3.00
CA TYR A 230 -17.91 -11.18 -1.64
C TYR A 230 -19.23 -10.50 -1.33
N ILE A 231 -19.73 -10.72 -0.12
CA ILE A 231 -20.90 -10.03 0.43
C ILE A 231 -20.60 -9.49 1.82
N PHE A 232 -21.13 -8.34 2.17
CA PHE A 232 -21.02 -7.78 3.50
C PHE A 232 -21.76 -8.64 4.54
N ARG A 233 -21.12 -8.88 5.69
CA ARG A 233 -21.67 -9.65 6.82
C ARG A 233 -21.85 -8.74 8.02
N SER A 234 -23.07 -8.24 8.19
CA SER A 234 -23.43 -7.36 9.31
C SER A 234 -23.28 -8.05 10.67
N ASP A 235 -23.58 -9.35 10.74
CA ASP A 235 -23.49 -10.18 11.94
C ASP A 235 -22.04 -10.44 12.42
N LEU A 236 -21.05 -10.21 11.55
CA LEU A 236 -19.62 -10.40 11.83
C LEU A 236 -18.85 -9.08 11.87
N SER A 237 -19.52 -7.98 11.62
CA SER A 237 -18.93 -6.64 11.50
C SER A 237 -19.15 -5.81 12.75
N SER A 238 -18.35 -4.76 12.90
CA SER A 238 -18.48 -3.73 13.93
C SER A 238 -18.15 -2.35 13.33
N ASP A 239 -18.26 -1.28 14.13
CA ASP A 239 -17.93 0.08 13.70
C ASP A 239 -16.45 0.25 13.29
N SER A 240 -15.55 -0.62 13.76
CA SER A 240 -14.14 -0.59 13.46
C SER A 240 -13.67 -1.71 12.51
N LYS A 241 -14.57 -2.60 12.09
CA LYS A 241 -14.25 -3.73 11.23
C LYS A 241 -15.43 -4.13 10.36
N TYR A 242 -15.27 -4.03 9.04
CA TYR A 242 -16.24 -4.54 8.07
C TYR A 242 -15.74 -5.88 7.52
N VAL A 243 -16.60 -6.89 7.63
CA VAL A 243 -16.31 -8.26 7.19
C VAL A 243 -17.08 -8.55 5.92
N PHE A 244 -16.34 -8.98 4.91
CA PHE A 244 -16.87 -9.46 3.64
C PHE A 244 -16.55 -10.94 3.51
N GLU A 245 -17.57 -11.75 3.34
CA GLU A 245 -17.46 -13.19 3.16
C GLU A 245 -17.64 -13.56 1.70
N ARG A 246 -16.68 -14.32 1.16
CA ARG A 246 -16.78 -14.85 -0.19
C ARG A 246 -17.68 -16.08 -0.21
N LYS A 247 -18.74 -16.04 -1.01
CA LYS A 247 -19.53 -17.22 -1.36
C LYS A 247 -18.77 -17.97 -2.45
N ILE A 248 -18.37 -19.20 -2.14
CA ILE A 248 -17.84 -20.13 -3.14
C ILE A 248 -19.06 -20.82 -3.73
N ALA A 249 -19.28 -20.62 -5.04
CA ALA A 249 -20.32 -21.34 -5.79
C ALA A 249 -19.97 -22.82 -5.91
#